data_cdde788cd895990348ef03c5a37afa00
#
_entry.id   cdde788cd895990348ef03c5a37afa00
#
_cell.length_a   1.000
_cell.length_b   1.000
_cell.length_c   1.000
_cell.angle_alpha   90.00
_cell.angle_beta   90.00
_cell.angle_gamma   90.00
#
_symmetry.space_group_name_H-M   'P 1'
#
loop_
_entity.id
_entity.type
_entity.pdbx_description
1 polymer ?
#
loop_
_entity_poly.entity_id
_entity_poly.type
_entity_poly.pdbx_seq_one_letter_code
_entity_poly.pdbx_strand_id
1 'polypeptide(L)'
;MRTTAQLPVYRTAANILFLLTEVARDVPRKLLRLTDRVLLDASEVLKTIAVANEFRGAERGYYLSLALANIQVIKTNVGIMKNMGFIRKERQTLLASLLKSLAAQVAAWRDSIKSEGQ
;
A
#
# COMPACT_ATOMS: atom_id res chain seq x y z
N MET A 1 22.91 -2.21 -6.12
CA MET A 1 21.60 -1.68 -5.69
C MET A 1 20.49 -2.39 -6.44
N ARG A 2 19.47 -2.87 -5.74
CA ARG A 2 18.33 -3.52 -6.39
C ARG A 2 17.49 -2.49 -7.13
N THR A 3 16.97 -2.86 -8.30
CA THR A 3 15.97 -2.05 -8.99
C THR A 3 14.70 -2.04 -8.15
N THR A 4 13.87 -1.01 -8.31
CA THR A 4 12.60 -0.91 -7.58
C THR A 4 11.72 -2.14 -7.79
N ALA A 5 11.64 -2.63 -9.04
CA ALA A 5 10.81 -3.80 -9.36
C ALA A 5 11.25 -5.09 -8.65
N GLN A 6 12.51 -5.16 -8.18
CA GLN A 6 13.05 -6.32 -7.48
C GLN A 6 12.80 -6.29 -5.98
N LEU A 7 12.37 -5.16 -5.43
CA LEU A 7 12.12 -5.03 -4.00
C LEU A 7 10.87 -5.82 -3.60
N PRO A 8 10.96 -6.70 -2.58
CA PRO A 8 9.78 -7.43 -2.10
C PRO A 8 8.65 -6.49 -1.68
N VAL A 9 8.96 -5.38 -1.03
CA VAL A 9 7.97 -4.40 -0.59
C VAL A 9 7.22 -3.78 -1.78
N TYR A 10 7.90 -3.50 -2.87
CA TYR A 10 7.28 -2.97 -4.09
C TYR A 10 6.34 -4.01 -4.72
N ARG A 11 6.78 -5.26 -4.75
CA ARG A 11 5.97 -6.36 -5.30
C ARG A 11 4.70 -6.58 -4.47
N THR A 12 4.79 -6.49 -3.14
CA THR A 12 3.62 -6.59 -2.26
C THR A 12 2.65 -5.46 -2.56
N ALA A 13 3.15 -4.23 -2.71
CA ALA A 13 2.32 -3.07 -3.04
C ALA A 13 1.65 -3.22 -4.41
N ALA A 14 2.37 -3.74 -5.41
CA ALA A 14 1.82 -3.99 -6.74
C ALA A 14 0.72 -5.05 -6.70
N ASN A 15 0.89 -6.11 -5.91
CA ASN A 15 -0.13 -7.14 -5.74
C ASN A 15 -1.40 -6.58 -5.11
N ILE A 16 -1.26 -5.67 -4.15
CA ILE A 16 -2.40 -4.99 -3.54
C ILE A 16 -3.15 -4.16 -4.58
N LEU A 17 -2.44 -3.38 -5.38
CA LEU A 17 -3.06 -2.58 -6.44
C LEU A 17 -3.79 -3.47 -7.44
N PHE A 18 -3.18 -4.58 -7.85
CA PHE A 18 -3.81 -5.54 -8.75
C PHE A 18 -5.11 -6.08 -8.15
N LEU A 19 -5.07 -6.51 -6.89
CA LEU A 19 -6.24 -7.07 -6.21
C LEU A 19 -7.34 -6.02 -6.05
N LEU A 20 -6.99 -4.78 -5.73
CA LEU A 20 -7.96 -3.68 -5.64
C LEU A 20 -8.59 -3.38 -6.99
N THR A 21 -7.84 -3.50 -8.08
CA THR A 21 -8.37 -3.35 -9.44
C THR A 21 -9.41 -4.43 -9.74
N GLU A 22 -9.14 -5.66 -9.30
CA GLU A 22 -10.12 -6.76 -9.42
C GLU A 22 -11.39 -6.47 -8.62
N VAL A 23 -11.24 -5.98 -7.39
CA VAL A 23 -12.38 -5.59 -6.55
C VAL A 23 -13.21 -4.50 -7.22
N ALA A 24 -12.54 -3.53 -7.84
CA ALA A 24 -13.19 -2.39 -8.48
C ALA A 24 -14.17 -2.79 -9.58
N ARG A 25 -13.96 -3.93 -10.24
CA ARG A 25 -14.85 -4.42 -11.29
C ARG A 25 -16.26 -4.69 -10.79
N ASP A 26 -16.38 -5.11 -9.54
CA ASP A 26 -17.67 -5.56 -8.98
C ASP A 26 -18.34 -4.48 -8.12
N VAL A 27 -17.74 -3.30 -8.02
CA VAL A 27 -18.26 -2.22 -7.17
C VAL A 27 -19.33 -1.42 -7.91
N PRO A 28 -20.47 -1.13 -7.27
CA PRO A 28 -21.53 -0.32 -7.89
C PRO A 28 -21.05 1.09 -8.24
N ARG A 29 -21.67 1.65 -9.28
CA ARG A 29 -21.33 2.97 -9.79
C ARG A 29 -21.34 4.07 -8.74
N LYS A 30 -22.26 4.00 -7.79
CA LYS A 30 -22.39 5.00 -6.72
C LYS A 30 -21.18 5.05 -5.79
N LEU A 31 -20.32 4.02 -5.81
CA LEU A 31 -19.11 3.96 -5.00
C LEU A 31 -17.83 4.18 -5.82
N LEU A 32 -17.96 4.59 -7.08
CA LEU A 32 -16.78 4.80 -7.94
C LEU A 32 -15.79 5.79 -7.36
N ARG A 33 -16.28 6.85 -6.72
CA ARG A 33 -15.37 7.86 -6.13
C ARG A 33 -14.51 7.25 -5.03
N LEU A 34 -15.11 6.44 -4.16
CA LEU A 34 -14.35 5.76 -3.10
C LEU A 34 -13.36 4.77 -3.71
N THR A 35 -13.80 3.98 -4.68
CA THR A 35 -12.96 3.00 -5.35
C THR A 35 -11.80 3.66 -6.07
N ASP A 36 -12.06 4.73 -6.81
CA ASP A 36 -11.03 5.48 -7.52
C ASP A 36 -10.00 6.05 -6.53
N ARG A 37 -10.46 6.53 -5.39
CA ARG A 37 -9.58 7.05 -4.35
C ARG A 37 -8.66 5.97 -3.80
N VAL A 38 -9.20 4.78 -3.54
CA VAL A 38 -8.42 3.64 -3.03
C VAL A 38 -7.36 3.24 -4.06
N LEU A 39 -7.73 3.17 -5.35
CA LEU A 39 -6.79 2.83 -6.42
C LEU A 39 -5.70 3.89 -6.54
N LEU A 40 -6.07 5.17 -6.45
CA LEU A 40 -5.11 6.26 -6.50
C LEU A 40 -4.13 6.19 -5.33
N ASP A 41 -4.63 5.97 -4.12
CA ASP A 41 -3.79 5.85 -2.94
C ASP A 41 -2.84 4.65 -3.04
N ALA A 42 -3.29 3.53 -3.59
CA ALA A 42 -2.45 2.36 -3.81
C ALA A 42 -1.34 2.65 -4.83
N SER A 43 -1.67 3.39 -5.90
CA SER A 43 -0.67 3.84 -6.88
C SER A 43 0.33 4.80 -6.26
N GLU A 44 -0.12 5.68 -5.37
CA GLU A 44 0.76 6.60 -4.65
C GLU A 44 1.74 5.86 -3.74
N VAL A 45 1.32 4.76 -3.12
CA VAL A 45 2.23 3.93 -2.31
C VAL A 45 3.34 3.37 -3.19
N LEU A 46 3.01 2.84 -4.36
CA LEU A 46 4.02 2.34 -5.31
C LEU A 46 5.02 3.43 -5.68
N LYS A 47 4.52 4.61 -6.03
CA LYS A 47 5.35 5.75 -6.39
C LYS A 47 6.25 6.15 -5.23
N THR A 48 5.70 6.22 -4.02
CA THR A 48 6.44 6.66 -2.83
C THR A 48 7.54 5.66 -2.47
N ILE A 49 7.28 4.35 -2.61
CA ILE A 49 8.29 3.32 -2.42
C ILE A 49 9.42 3.47 -3.45
N ALA A 50 9.07 3.71 -4.71
CA ALA A 50 10.05 3.91 -5.77
C ALA A 50 10.93 5.13 -5.48
N VAL A 51 10.32 6.23 -5.04
CA VAL A 51 11.06 7.44 -4.65
C VAL A 51 11.96 7.17 -3.46
N ALA A 52 11.44 6.48 -2.43
CA ALA A 52 12.23 6.12 -1.24
C ALA A 52 13.48 5.31 -1.61
N ASN A 53 13.36 4.44 -2.63
CA ASN A 53 14.49 3.63 -3.09
C ASN A 53 15.62 4.48 -3.70
N GLU A 54 15.28 5.67 -4.23
CA GLU A 54 16.25 6.60 -4.83
C GLU A 54 17.01 7.42 -3.79
N PHE A 55 16.47 7.57 -2.59
CA PHE A 55 17.06 8.39 -1.53
C PHE A 55 17.69 7.53 -0.44
N ARG A 56 18.39 8.17 0.48
CA ARG A 56 19.03 7.53 1.63
C ARG A 56 18.79 8.35 2.88
N GLY A 57 19.01 7.73 4.03
CA GLY A 57 18.96 8.41 5.32
C GLY A 57 17.58 9.00 5.62
N ALA A 58 17.58 10.21 6.16
CA ALA A 58 16.37 10.89 6.62
C ALA A 58 15.36 11.10 5.49
N GLU A 59 15.82 11.37 4.26
CA GLU A 59 14.93 11.56 3.12
C GLU A 59 14.16 10.27 2.80
N ARG A 60 14.86 9.14 2.80
CA ARG A 60 14.19 7.84 2.61
C ARG A 60 13.17 7.60 3.71
N GLY A 61 13.54 7.90 4.97
CA GLY A 61 12.63 7.74 6.10
C GLY A 61 11.37 8.58 5.96
N TYR A 62 11.51 9.80 5.45
CA TYR A 62 10.37 10.69 5.18
C TYR A 62 9.37 10.04 4.20
N TYR A 63 9.88 9.53 3.07
CA TYR A 63 9.02 8.90 2.06
C TYR A 63 8.39 7.60 2.56
N LEU A 64 9.12 6.83 3.36
CA LEU A 64 8.56 5.62 3.96
C LEU A 64 7.46 5.93 4.96
N SER A 65 7.58 7.03 5.71
CA SER A 65 6.51 7.49 6.60
C SER A 65 5.28 7.94 5.82
N LEU A 66 5.46 8.61 4.67
CA LEU A 66 4.34 8.96 3.79
C LEU A 66 3.64 7.70 3.26
N ALA A 67 4.42 6.68 2.87
CA ALA A 67 3.86 5.42 2.41
C ALA A 67 3.00 4.77 3.51
N LEU A 68 3.49 4.78 4.75
CA LEU A 68 2.71 4.23 5.88
C LEU A 68 1.40 4.97 6.10
N ALA A 69 1.42 6.31 5.98
CA ALA A 69 0.20 7.10 6.09
C ALA A 69 -0.81 6.73 5.00
N ASN A 70 -0.36 6.58 3.75
CA ASN A 70 -1.21 6.18 2.65
C ASN A 70 -1.77 4.76 2.85
N ILE A 71 -0.94 3.84 3.33
CA ILE A 71 -1.37 2.47 3.63
C ILE A 71 -2.49 2.48 4.68
N GLN A 72 -2.37 3.33 5.69
CA GLN A 72 -3.40 3.45 6.73
C GLN A 72 -4.73 3.93 6.14
N VAL A 73 -4.69 4.91 5.24
CA VAL A 73 -5.90 5.41 4.56
C VAL A 73 -6.52 4.30 3.68
N ILE A 74 -5.70 3.55 2.95
CA ILE A 74 -6.16 2.42 2.16
C ILE A 74 -6.88 1.40 3.05
N LYS A 75 -6.29 1.04 4.19
CA LYS A 75 -6.88 0.10 5.15
C LYS A 75 -8.26 0.58 5.61
N THR A 76 -8.37 1.86 5.94
CA THR A 76 -9.63 2.46 6.40
C THR A 76 -10.70 2.36 5.30
N ASN A 77 -10.36 2.75 4.08
CA ASN A 77 -11.32 2.76 2.97
C ASN A 77 -11.71 1.34 2.55
N VAL A 78 -10.77 0.41 2.54
CA VAL A 78 -11.06 -1.00 2.28
C VAL A 78 -11.99 -1.56 3.37
N GLY A 79 -11.78 -1.16 4.63
CA GLY A 79 -12.66 -1.53 5.73
C GLY A 79 -14.09 -1.04 5.53
N ILE A 80 -14.25 0.19 5.02
CA ILE A 80 -15.56 0.75 4.70
C ILE A 80 -16.23 -0.09 3.59
N MET A 81 -15.50 -0.39 2.53
CA MET A 81 -16.03 -1.19 1.42
C MET A 81 -16.44 -2.59 1.89
N LYS A 82 -15.64 -3.19 2.77
CA LYS A 82 -15.92 -4.49 3.38
C LYS A 82 -17.23 -4.43 4.16
N ASN A 83 -17.37 -3.42 5.01
CA ASN A 83 -18.57 -3.28 5.86
C ASN A 83 -19.83 -3.02 5.05
N MET A 84 -19.68 -2.43 3.86
CA MET A 84 -20.79 -2.22 2.94
C MET A 84 -21.11 -3.46 2.08
N GLY A 85 -20.34 -4.53 2.22
CA GLY A 85 -20.58 -5.79 1.53
C GLY A 85 -20.09 -5.87 0.09
N PHE A 86 -19.16 -5.01 -0.31
CA PHE A 86 -18.70 -4.94 -1.70
C PHE A 86 -17.40 -5.70 -1.97
N ILE A 87 -16.88 -6.40 -0.98
CA ILE A 87 -15.65 -7.21 -1.15
C ILE A 87 -15.96 -8.65 -0.75
N ARG A 88 -15.71 -9.58 -1.65
CA ARG A 88 -15.87 -11.01 -1.36
C ARG A 88 -14.97 -11.43 -0.20
N LYS A 89 -15.44 -12.37 0.59
CA LYS A 89 -14.76 -12.80 1.81
C LYS A 89 -13.32 -13.23 1.58
N GLU A 90 -13.07 -13.99 0.52
CA GLU A 90 -11.72 -14.45 0.17
C GLU A 90 -10.78 -13.29 -0.12
N ARG A 91 -11.29 -12.28 -0.83
CA ARG A 91 -10.52 -11.08 -1.15
C ARG A 91 -10.29 -10.21 0.09
N GLN A 92 -11.26 -10.17 1.01
CA GLN A 92 -11.10 -9.45 2.28
C GLN A 92 -9.91 -9.99 3.06
N THR A 93 -9.85 -11.30 3.21
CA THR A 93 -8.78 -11.97 3.95
C THR A 93 -7.43 -11.71 3.30
N LEU A 94 -7.36 -11.85 1.96
CA LEU A 94 -6.13 -11.64 1.23
C LEU A 94 -5.66 -10.19 1.31
N LEU A 95 -6.58 -9.23 1.11
CA LEU A 95 -6.25 -7.80 1.22
C LEU A 95 -5.75 -7.44 2.62
N ALA A 96 -6.43 -7.92 3.66
CA ALA A 96 -6.02 -7.64 5.04
C ALA A 96 -4.61 -8.16 5.30
N SER A 97 -4.31 -9.39 4.84
CA SER A 97 -3.00 -10.00 4.98
C SER A 97 -1.92 -9.20 4.24
N LEU A 98 -2.18 -8.82 2.98
CA LEU A 98 -1.23 -8.08 2.16
C LEU A 98 -0.97 -6.68 2.71
N LEU A 99 -2.02 -5.98 3.15
CA LEU A 99 -1.87 -4.64 3.73
C LEU A 99 -1.08 -4.69 5.04
N LYS A 100 -1.34 -5.69 5.87
CA LYS A 100 -0.57 -5.89 7.10
C LYS A 100 0.90 -6.15 6.79
N SER A 101 1.16 -7.04 5.83
CA SER A 101 2.52 -7.37 5.39
C SER A 101 3.24 -6.14 4.82
N LEU A 102 2.55 -5.38 3.99
CA LEU A 102 3.13 -4.18 3.39
C LEU A 102 3.51 -3.16 4.47
N ALA A 103 2.62 -2.89 5.41
CA ALA A 103 2.89 -1.96 6.51
C ALA A 103 4.10 -2.43 7.33
N ALA A 104 4.18 -3.72 7.63
CA ALA A 104 5.30 -4.28 8.39
C ALA A 104 6.62 -4.15 7.62
N GLN A 105 6.63 -4.42 6.32
CA GLN A 105 7.82 -4.30 5.48
C GLN A 105 8.31 -2.85 5.40
N VAL A 106 7.40 -1.90 5.20
CA VAL A 106 7.75 -0.48 5.12
C VAL A 106 8.27 0.02 6.46
N ALA A 107 7.61 -0.36 7.56
CA ALA A 107 8.03 0.02 8.91
C ALA A 107 9.42 -0.55 9.25
N ALA A 108 9.67 -1.81 8.90
CA ALA A 108 10.97 -2.44 9.12
C ALA A 108 12.07 -1.74 8.33
N TRP A 109 11.78 -1.38 7.09
CA TRP A 109 12.74 -0.65 6.25
C TRP A 109 13.04 0.72 6.86
N ARG A 110 12.01 1.45 7.28
CA ARG A 110 12.19 2.75 7.95
C ARG A 110 13.03 2.62 9.21
N ASP A 111 12.76 1.60 10.03
CA ASP A 111 13.46 1.39 11.29
C ASP A 111 14.93 1.02 11.08
N SER A 112 15.25 0.33 9.99
CA SER A 112 16.64 0.00 9.64
C SER A 112 17.47 1.26 9.36
N ILE A 113 16.84 2.31 8.84
CA ILE A 113 17.51 3.59 8.58
C ILE A 113 17.94 4.24 9.90
N LYS A 114 17.11 4.19 10.93
CA LYS A 114 17.43 4.73 12.25
C LYS A 114 18.64 4.03 12.85
N SER A 115 18.71 2.71 12.70
CA SER A 115 19.85 1.93 13.18
C SER A 115 21.15 2.30 12.46
N GLU A 116 21.07 2.50 11.14
CA GLU A 116 22.23 2.88 10.32
C GLU A 116 22.71 4.29 10.64
N GLY A 117 21.80 5.18 11.03
CA GLY A 117 22.13 6.60 11.32
C GLY A 117 22.78 6.82 12.67
N GLN A 118 22.92 5.78 13.46
CA GLN A 118 23.55 5.84 14.78
C GLN A 118 24.96 5.28 14.72
#